data_6edf80dc838058dd92607d6519c37883
#
_entry.id   6edf80dc838058dd92607d6519c37883
#
_cell.length_a   1.000
_cell.length_b   1.000
_cell.length_c   1.000
_cell.angle_alpha   90.00
_cell.angle_beta   90.00
_cell.angle_gamma   90.00
#
_symmetry.space_group_name_H-M   'P 1'
#
loop_
_entity.id
_entity.type
_entity.pdbx_description
1 polymer ?
#
loop_
_entity_poly.entity_id
_entity_poly.type
_entity_poly.pdbx_seq_one_letter_code
_entity_poly.pdbx_strand_id
1 'polypeptide(L)'
;MADSVGNPDARPDLELEEEFGSEDEGTLTERQRHGGARSMGFRPGGGEAAQAYEAKTGIKAPRIIAWEITRSCNLSCAHCRAAAEFGAYAGELSLEQIKATVDDIVSITNPIFILTGGEPLMRPDIWEIVDYVHDKGGMPVIGTNATLITDEIAAQMAAHRIPRISVSIDFPTAVEHDGFRGQPGCFDATVEGIGIAKRHGVGVQVNMTVTTMNADKVEEVHDLAEQLGVDAFHIFMLVPTGRGEDLLDKELPPEEYEAVLEWAYERQKTSPLHFKPTDAPHYYRIIRQKAKAEGKKVTREEYGLDAMTRGCLGGITFAFISHVGDVQPCGYFDMQLGNVKEQPFSEIWTESRVFNELRDYSLLKGKCGACEYKAVCGGCRARALSVTGDYLAEEPYCVYVPASMRGECEE
;
A
#
# COMPACT_ATOMS: atom_id res chain seq x y z
N MET A 1 -32.53 -35.31 34.00
CA MET A 1 -31.12 -34.87 33.96
C MET A 1 -30.68 -35.09 32.53
N ALA A 2 -30.62 -34.04 31.74
CA ALA A 2 -30.20 -34.08 30.36
C ALA A 2 -28.95 -33.16 30.26
N ASP A 3 -27.83 -33.78 30.03
CA ASP A 3 -26.55 -33.11 29.84
C ASP A 3 -26.55 -32.33 28.52
N SER A 4 -26.31 -31.06 28.62
CA SER A 4 -26.09 -30.15 27.48
C SER A 4 -24.70 -30.37 26.88
N VAL A 5 -24.65 -31.03 25.73
CA VAL A 5 -23.42 -31.12 24.91
C VAL A 5 -23.21 -29.75 24.27
N GLY A 6 -22.10 -29.12 24.63
CA GLY A 6 -21.65 -27.86 24.03
C GLY A 6 -21.36 -28.01 22.54
N ASN A 7 -21.81 -27.00 21.77
CA ASN A 7 -21.59 -26.89 20.33
C ASN A 7 -20.08 -26.65 20.04
N PRO A 8 -19.38 -27.50 19.26
CA PRO A 8 -17.97 -27.32 18.95
C PRO A 8 -17.66 -26.25 17.88
N ASP A 9 -18.69 -25.54 17.36
CA ASP A 9 -18.54 -24.49 16.34
C ASP A 9 -18.54 -23.06 16.88
N ALA A 10 -18.17 -22.86 18.16
CA ALA A 10 -17.93 -21.51 18.66
C ALA A 10 -16.69 -20.95 17.96
N ARG A 11 -16.90 -20.16 16.90
CA ARG A 11 -15.89 -19.29 16.30
C ARG A 11 -15.33 -18.41 17.42
N PRO A 12 -13.99 -18.22 17.53
CA PRO A 12 -13.48 -17.12 18.31
C PRO A 12 -13.93 -15.84 17.61
N ASP A 13 -14.91 -15.18 18.18
CA ASP A 13 -15.42 -13.89 17.72
C ASP A 13 -14.25 -12.90 17.73
N LEU A 14 -13.66 -12.69 16.58
CA LEU A 14 -12.89 -11.50 16.27
C LEU A 14 -13.95 -10.41 16.07
N GLU A 15 -14.34 -9.74 17.15
CA GLU A 15 -15.17 -8.54 17.15
C GLU A 15 -14.45 -7.42 16.37
N LEU A 16 -14.48 -7.49 15.05
CA LEU A 16 -14.03 -6.44 14.14
C LEU A 16 -15.20 -5.64 13.57
N GLU A 17 -16.45 -5.99 13.90
CA GLU A 17 -17.63 -5.44 13.22
C GLU A 17 -18.43 -4.37 13.97
N GLU A 18 -18.17 -4.06 15.25
CA GLU A 18 -19.08 -3.17 16.00
C GLU A 18 -18.49 -1.87 16.58
N GLU A 19 -17.22 -1.49 16.35
CA GLU A 19 -16.69 -0.21 16.85
C GLU A 19 -16.41 0.85 15.78
N PHE A 20 -17.22 0.94 14.74
CA PHE A 20 -17.28 2.13 13.87
C PHE A 20 -18.33 3.16 14.32
N GLY A 21 -18.71 3.13 15.58
CA GLY A 21 -19.71 4.01 16.18
C GLY A 21 -19.09 5.06 17.10
N SER A 22 -19.30 6.34 16.74
CA SER A 22 -19.30 7.57 17.55
C SER A 22 -18.05 7.96 18.33
N GLU A 23 -17.53 9.12 17.95
CA GLU A 23 -16.91 10.22 18.69
C GLU A 23 -16.42 9.94 20.13
N ASP A 24 -15.09 9.87 20.28
CA ASP A 24 -14.43 10.40 21.47
C ASP A 24 -13.12 11.08 21.07
N GLU A 25 -13.00 12.39 21.33
CA GLU A 25 -11.80 13.19 21.16
C GLU A 25 -10.76 12.82 22.23
N GLY A 26 -10.26 11.59 22.18
CA GLY A 26 -9.15 11.14 23.00
C GLY A 26 -7.86 11.83 22.57
N THR A 27 -7.16 12.47 23.50
CA THR A 27 -5.85 13.10 23.31
C THR A 27 -4.85 12.12 22.71
N LEU A 28 -4.50 12.36 21.44
CA LEU A 28 -3.46 11.62 20.73
C LEU A 28 -2.11 11.74 21.46
N THR A 29 -1.38 10.64 21.61
CA THR A 29 -0.02 10.65 22.15
C THR A 29 0.94 11.44 21.25
N GLU A 30 2.07 11.93 21.76
CA GLU A 30 3.08 12.68 20.97
C GLU A 30 3.54 11.92 19.72
N ARG A 31 3.62 10.57 19.77
CA ARG A 31 3.92 9.71 18.63
C ARG A 31 2.91 9.84 17.48
N GLN A 32 1.63 10.03 17.81
CA GLN A 32 0.56 10.18 16.82
C GLN A 32 0.53 11.58 16.19
N ARG A 33 1.21 12.57 16.80
CA ARG A 33 1.25 13.94 16.30
C ARG A 33 2.27 14.18 15.20
N HIS A 34 3.29 13.33 15.06
CA HIS A 34 4.37 13.49 14.08
C HIS A 34 4.15 12.71 12.78
N GLY A 35 3.19 11.80 12.69
CA GLY A 35 2.94 10.90 11.55
C GLY A 35 1.88 11.33 10.55
N GLY A 36 1.38 12.53 10.56
CA GLY A 36 0.34 12.95 9.64
C GLY A 36 0.36 14.45 9.37
N ALA A 37 0.40 14.84 8.10
CA ALA A 37 -0.08 16.15 7.73
C ALA A 37 -1.41 16.38 8.45
N ARG A 38 -1.56 17.52 9.14
CA ARG A 38 -2.83 17.93 9.75
C ARG A 38 -3.86 18.13 8.64
N SER A 39 -4.39 17.02 8.10
CA SER A 39 -5.55 17.04 7.24
C SER A 39 -6.74 17.31 8.14
N MET A 40 -7.25 18.53 8.12
CA MET A 40 -8.48 18.91 8.81
C MET A 40 -9.59 17.89 8.46
N GLY A 41 -9.77 16.87 9.30
CA GLY A 41 -10.94 15.97 9.26
C GLY A 41 -11.08 15.04 8.06
N PHE A 42 -10.09 14.93 7.15
CA PHE A 42 -10.18 14.00 6.02
C PHE A 42 -10.09 12.54 6.50
N ARG A 43 -11.12 11.76 6.18
CA ARG A 43 -11.20 10.31 6.48
C ARG A 43 -11.32 9.56 5.15
N PRO A 44 -10.24 8.94 4.63
CA PRO A 44 -10.30 8.21 3.36
C PRO A 44 -11.36 7.10 3.39
N GLY A 45 -12.20 7.06 2.35
CA GLY A 45 -13.29 6.08 2.25
C GLY A 45 -14.43 6.33 3.26
N GLY A 46 -14.48 7.50 3.88
CA GLY A 46 -15.58 7.95 4.73
C GLY A 46 -16.54 8.90 3.99
N GLY A 47 -17.41 9.58 4.74
CA GLY A 47 -18.35 10.53 4.19
C GLY A 47 -19.65 9.91 3.69
N GLU A 48 -20.60 10.79 3.29
CA GLU A 48 -21.97 10.37 2.93
C GLU A 48 -22.01 9.45 1.70
N ALA A 49 -21.18 9.74 0.68
CA ALA A 49 -21.12 8.93 -0.53
C ALA A 49 -20.70 7.48 -0.24
N ALA A 50 -19.64 7.30 0.57
CA ALA A 50 -19.17 5.98 0.95
C ALA A 50 -20.21 5.21 1.78
N GLN A 51 -20.82 5.89 2.77
CA GLN A 51 -21.86 5.29 3.59
C GLN A 51 -23.08 4.88 2.75
N ALA A 52 -23.54 5.74 1.85
CA ALA A 52 -24.64 5.44 0.93
C ALA A 52 -24.32 4.26 0.00
N TYR A 53 -23.10 4.24 -0.54
CA TYR A 53 -22.64 3.15 -1.39
C TYR A 53 -22.58 1.82 -0.62
N GLU A 54 -21.97 1.82 0.56
CA GLU A 54 -21.86 0.62 1.41
C GLU A 54 -23.23 0.11 1.86
N ALA A 55 -24.13 1.01 2.24
CA ALA A 55 -25.51 0.66 2.61
C ALA A 55 -26.30 0.05 1.43
N LYS A 56 -26.07 0.53 0.21
CA LYS A 56 -26.74 0.04 -1.01
C LYS A 56 -26.22 -1.31 -1.48
N THR A 57 -24.89 -1.52 -1.40
CA THR A 57 -24.24 -2.65 -2.06
C THR A 57 -23.75 -3.73 -1.10
N GLY A 58 -23.59 -3.42 0.20
CA GLY A 58 -22.90 -4.26 1.17
C GLY A 58 -21.38 -4.34 0.94
N ILE A 59 -20.84 -3.57 0.00
CA ILE A 59 -19.44 -3.59 -0.40
C ILE A 59 -18.73 -2.34 0.18
N LYS A 60 -17.58 -2.52 0.83
CA LYS A 60 -16.78 -1.39 1.31
C LYS A 60 -16.32 -0.51 0.16
N ALA A 61 -16.47 0.79 0.32
CA ALA A 61 -15.98 1.77 -0.63
C ALA A 61 -14.42 1.77 -0.67
N PRO A 62 -13.81 2.02 -1.83
CA PRO A 62 -12.36 2.10 -1.91
C PRO A 62 -11.83 3.31 -1.12
N ARG A 63 -10.77 3.08 -0.34
CA ARG A 63 -10.12 4.12 0.47
C ARG A 63 -8.87 4.69 -0.19
N ILE A 64 -8.25 3.90 -1.05
CA ILE A 64 -7.01 4.25 -1.74
C ILE A 64 -7.13 3.81 -3.19
N ILE A 65 -6.86 4.73 -4.10
CA ILE A 65 -6.69 4.48 -5.52
C ILE A 65 -5.25 4.82 -5.88
N ALA A 66 -4.43 3.82 -6.20
CA ALA A 66 -3.14 4.07 -6.82
C ALA A 66 -3.33 4.20 -8.33
N TRP A 67 -2.86 5.29 -8.91
CA TRP A 67 -3.09 5.60 -10.31
C TRP A 67 -1.79 5.89 -11.04
N GLU A 68 -1.45 5.04 -12.00
CA GLU A 68 -0.37 5.29 -12.94
C GLU A 68 -0.87 6.30 -13.98
N ILE A 69 -0.66 7.60 -13.69
CA ILE A 69 -1.17 8.69 -14.55
C ILE A 69 -0.32 8.90 -15.81
N THR A 70 0.89 8.39 -15.83
CA THR A 70 1.79 8.31 -16.99
C THR A 70 2.74 7.12 -16.83
N ARG A 71 3.22 6.57 -17.92
CA ARG A 71 4.29 5.55 -17.89
C ARG A 71 5.66 6.13 -18.22
N SER A 72 5.74 7.39 -18.72
CA SER A 72 7.01 8.05 -18.97
C SER A 72 7.82 8.23 -17.69
N CYS A 73 9.12 7.90 -17.73
CA CYS A 73 10.02 8.04 -16.59
C CYS A 73 11.41 8.47 -17.05
N ASN A 74 12.09 9.24 -16.25
CA ASN A 74 13.49 9.64 -16.46
C ASN A 74 14.49 8.65 -15.87
N LEU A 75 14.04 7.56 -15.19
CA LEU A 75 14.86 6.49 -14.64
C LEU A 75 14.55 5.15 -15.33
N SER A 76 15.48 4.18 -15.20
CA SER A 76 15.35 2.82 -15.75
C SER A 76 15.60 1.75 -14.69
N CYS A 77 14.93 1.86 -13.54
CA CYS A 77 15.11 0.98 -12.37
C CYS A 77 14.98 -0.51 -12.72
N ALA A 78 15.87 -1.35 -12.16
CA ALA A 78 15.89 -2.79 -12.40
C ALA A 78 14.59 -3.50 -11.94
N HIS A 79 13.99 -3.04 -10.84
CA HIS A 79 12.75 -3.61 -10.26
C HIS A 79 11.46 -2.92 -10.73
N CYS A 80 11.52 -2.08 -11.78
CA CYS A 80 10.38 -1.25 -12.18
C CYS A 80 9.16 -2.09 -12.57
N ARG A 81 8.11 -2.03 -11.75
CA ARG A 81 6.82 -2.69 -11.98
C ARG A 81 6.20 -2.33 -13.35
N ALA A 82 6.29 -1.08 -13.73
CA ALA A 82 5.71 -0.57 -14.97
C ALA A 82 6.59 -0.82 -16.21
N ALA A 83 7.82 -1.32 -16.04
CA ALA A 83 8.85 -1.33 -17.09
C ALA A 83 8.95 0.04 -17.81
N ALA A 84 8.82 1.11 -17.03
CA ALA A 84 8.76 2.49 -17.54
C ALA A 84 10.07 2.92 -18.20
N GLU A 85 9.95 3.71 -19.26
CA GLU A 85 11.03 4.30 -20.03
C GLU A 85 10.70 5.76 -20.34
N PHE A 86 11.69 6.52 -20.79
CA PHE A 86 11.47 7.88 -21.25
C PHE A 86 10.75 7.88 -22.59
N GLY A 87 9.63 8.62 -22.68
CA GLY A 87 8.91 8.82 -23.94
C GLY A 87 7.40 8.90 -23.78
N ALA A 88 6.72 9.09 -24.88
CA ALA A 88 5.27 9.10 -24.94
C ALA A 88 4.74 7.69 -25.09
N TYR A 89 3.71 7.36 -24.31
CA TYR A 89 3.02 6.08 -24.39
C TYR A 89 1.66 6.23 -25.07
N ALA A 90 1.44 5.41 -26.09
CA ALA A 90 0.16 5.39 -26.80
C ALA A 90 -0.97 4.92 -25.87
N GLY A 91 -2.09 5.61 -25.94
CA GLY A 91 -3.28 5.24 -25.18
C GLY A 91 -3.29 5.70 -23.73
N GLU A 92 -2.37 6.52 -23.27
CA GLU A 92 -2.48 7.17 -21.96
C GLU A 92 -3.81 7.96 -21.86
N LEU A 93 -4.39 7.97 -20.65
CA LEU A 93 -5.62 8.71 -20.40
C LEU A 93 -5.44 10.21 -20.61
N SER A 94 -6.34 10.84 -21.36
CA SER A 94 -6.39 12.29 -21.45
C SER A 94 -6.83 12.90 -20.12
N LEU A 95 -6.62 14.20 -19.96
CA LEU A 95 -7.09 14.95 -18.79
C LEU A 95 -8.60 14.81 -18.59
N GLU A 96 -9.38 14.85 -19.67
CA GLU A 96 -10.85 14.70 -19.63
C GLU A 96 -11.26 13.30 -19.19
N GLN A 97 -10.55 12.27 -19.64
CA GLN A 97 -10.79 10.88 -19.20
C GLN A 97 -10.44 10.69 -17.72
N ILE A 98 -9.34 11.30 -17.26
CA ILE A 98 -8.97 11.31 -15.84
C ILE A 98 -10.05 12.00 -15.02
N LYS A 99 -10.50 13.20 -15.42
CA LYS A 99 -11.56 13.94 -14.72
C LYS A 99 -12.86 13.15 -14.64
N ALA A 100 -13.28 12.54 -15.75
CA ALA A 100 -14.48 11.70 -15.76
C ALA A 100 -14.35 10.48 -14.82
N THR A 101 -13.18 9.86 -14.77
CA THR A 101 -12.91 8.76 -13.85
C THR A 101 -12.89 9.21 -12.39
N VAL A 102 -12.31 10.39 -12.09
CA VAL A 102 -12.36 10.98 -10.74
C VAL A 102 -13.82 11.22 -10.33
N ASP A 103 -14.65 11.81 -11.21
CA ASP A 103 -16.08 12.08 -10.93
C ASP A 103 -16.84 10.81 -10.58
N ASP A 104 -16.59 9.73 -11.30
CA ASP A 104 -17.22 8.43 -11.01
C ASP A 104 -16.74 7.85 -9.67
N ILE A 105 -15.42 7.84 -9.41
CA ILE A 105 -14.85 7.34 -8.16
C ILE A 105 -15.40 8.12 -6.96
N VAL A 106 -15.43 9.45 -7.04
CA VAL A 106 -15.91 10.28 -5.90
C VAL A 106 -17.41 10.22 -5.70
N SER A 107 -18.15 9.69 -6.67
CA SER A 107 -19.59 9.41 -6.50
C SER A 107 -19.87 8.32 -5.48
N ILE A 108 -18.88 7.43 -5.21
CA ILE A 108 -19.01 6.30 -4.28
C ILE A 108 -18.06 6.37 -3.09
N THR A 109 -17.11 7.32 -3.05
CA THR A 109 -16.11 7.41 -1.97
C THR A 109 -15.36 8.74 -2.00
N ASN A 110 -14.57 9.04 -0.96
CA ASN A 110 -13.57 10.11 -0.95
C ASN A 110 -12.17 9.52 -0.66
N PRO A 111 -11.49 8.94 -1.65
CA PRO A 111 -10.27 8.18 -1.42
C PRO A 111 -9.02 9.07 -1.36
N ILE A 112 -7.92 8.48 -0.92
CA ILE A 112 -6.58 8.95 -1.24
C ILE A 112 -6.29 8.51 -2.69
N PHE A 113 -5.94 9.45 -3.56
CA PHE A 113 -5.39 9.19 -4.88
C PHE A 113 -3.87 9.23 -4.81
N ILE A 114 -3.21 8.09 -4.97
CA ILE A 114 -1.76 8.02 -5.11
C ILE A 114 -1.44 8.21 -6.59
N LEU A 115 -1.15 9.44 -6.99
CA LEU A 115 -0.75 9.78 -8.35
C LEU A 115 0.70 9.33 -8.54
N THR A 116 0.90 8.31 -9.35
CA THR A 116 2.17 7.66 -9.61
C THR A 116 2.31 7.35 -11.10
N GLY A 117 3.23 6.49 -11.46
CA GLY A 117 3.39 6.11 -12.86
C GLY A 117 4.79 5.57 -13.14
N GLY A 118 5.38 6.06 -14.24
CA GLY A 118 6.81 6.19 -14.39
C GLY A 118 7.30 7.27 -13.42
N GLU A 119 7.32 8.52 -13.89
CA GLU A 119 7.54 9.69 -13.03
C GLU A 119 6.39 10.70 -13.25
N PRO A 120 5.49 10.88 -12.26
CA PRO A 120 4.30 11.72 -12.45
C PRO A 120 4.61 13.20 -12.69
N LEU A 121 5.76 13.71 -12.21
CA LEU A 121 6.20 15.08 -12.46
C LEU A 121 6.60 15.35 -13.93
N MET A 122 6.72 14.29 -14.74
CA MET A 122 6.91 14.43 -16.19
C MET A 122 5.59 14.65 -16.94
N ARG A 123 4.45 14.46 -16.29
CA ARG A 123 3.15 14.69 -16.91
C ARG A 123 2.81 16.19 -16.88
N PRO A 124 2.59 16.84 -18.05
CA PRO A 124 2.49 18.30 -18.11
C PRO A 124 1.24 18.88 -17.42
N ASP A 125 0.15 18.12 -17.33
CA ASP A 125 -1.13 18.51 -16.72
C ASP A 125 -1.30 17.97 -15.29
N ILE A 126 -0.19 17.58 -14.61
CA ILE A 126 -0.24 17.00 -13.26
C ILE A 126 -0.96 17.92 -12.25
N TRP A 127 -0.70 19.23 -12.31
CA TRP A 127 -1.30 20.17 -11.37
C TRP A 127 -2.80 20.37 -11.57
N GLU A 128 -3.27 20.29 -12.83
CA GLU A 128 -4.69 20.31 -13.12
C GLU A 128 -5.40 19.05 -12.60
N ILE A 129 -4.73 17.89 -12.67
CA ILE A 129 -5.24 16.63 -12.08
C ILE A 129 -5.33 16.76 -10.56
N VAL A 130 -4.27 17.27 -9.92
CA VAL A 130 -4.20 17.46 -8.45
C VAL A 130 -5.33 18.37 -7.98
N ASP A 131 -5.49 19.53 -8.61
CA ASP A 131 -6.56 20.48 -8.24
C ASP A 131 -7.94 19.86 -8.43
N TYR A 132 -8.15 19.15 -9.54
CA TYR A 132 -9.44 18.51 -9.81
C TYR A 132 -9.79 17.45 -8.76
N VAL A 133 -8.81 16.62 -8.35
CA VAL A 133 -9.00 15.64 -7.28
C VAL A 133 -9.38 16.33 -5.98
N HIS A 134 -8.70 17.42 -5.60
CA HIS A 134 -9.02 18.20 -4.40
C HIS A 134 -10.42 18.79 -4.47
N ASP A 135 -10.78 19.43 -5.60
CA ASP A 135 -12.07 20.11 -5.78
C ASP A 135 -13.24 19.13 -5.70
N LYS A 136 -13.02 17.85 -6.02
CA LYS A 136 -14.00 16.77 -5.90
C LYS A 136 -13.99 16.07 -4.54
N GLY A 137 -13.16 16.49 -3.60
CA GLY A 137 -13.09 15.94 -2.23
C GLY A 137 -12.21 14.73 -2.05
N GLY A 138 -11.41 14.35 -3.06
CA GLY A 138 -10.34 13.37 -2.93
C GLY A 138 -9.08 13.98 -2.29
N MET A 139 -8.14 13.15 -1.88
CA MET A 139 -6.83 13.58 -1.36
C MET A 139 -5.71 13.09 -2.30
N PRO A 140 -5.12 13.95 -3.13
CA PRO A 140 -3.99 13.57 -3.95
C PRO A 140 -2.70 13.52 -3.14
N VAL A 141 -1.92 12.47 -3.35
CA VAL A 141 -0.53 12.33 -2.92
C VAL A 141 0.30 11.88 -4.13
N ILE A 142 1.58 12.20 -4.18
CA ILE A 142 2.43 11.92 -5.33
C ILE A 142 3.47 10.88 -4.97
N GLY A 143 3.56 9.81 -5.80
CA GLY A 143 4.65 8.84 -5.75
C GLY A 143 5.69 9.16 -6.82
N THR A 144 6.84 9.70 -6.43
CA THR A 144 7.89 10.24 -7.32
C THR A 144 9.26 9.66 -6.99
N ASN A 145 10.17 9.68 -7.95
CA ASN A 145 11.59 9.39 -7.68
C ASN A 145 12.34 10.61 -7.09
N ALA A 146 11.68 11.75 -7.02
CA ALA A 146 12.14 13.04 -6.48
C ALA A 146 13.32 13.71 -7.23
N THR A 147 13.90 13.09 -8.24
CA THR A 147 15.07 13.67 -8.96
C THR A 147 14.73 14.93 -9.76
N LEU A 148 13.45 15.20 -9.98
CA LEU A 148 12.97 16.40 -10.71
C LEU A 148 12.49 17.51 -9.76
N ILE A 149 12.60 17.34 -8.43
CA ILE A 149 12.09 18.32 -7.48
C ILE A 149 13.09 19.48 -7.37
N THR A 150 12.70 20.62 -7.95
CA THR A 150 13.34 21.91 -7.77
C THR A 150 12.56 22.76 -6.76
N ASP A 151 13.09 23.93 -6.35
CA ASP A 151 12.33 24.87 -5.51
C ASP A 151 11.03 25.33 -6.17
N GLU A 152 10.99 25.46 -7.51
CA GLU A 152 9.78 25.80 -8.26
C GLU A 152 8.74 24.68 -8.19
N ILE A 153 9.16 23.42 -8.38
CA ILE A 153 8.26 22.26 -8.30
C ILE A 153 7.73 22.08 -6.87
N ALA A 154 8.59 22.25 -5.87
CA ALA A 154 8.16 22.15 -4.46
C ALA A 154 7.22 23.29 -4.07
N ALA A 155 7.45 24.52 -4.59
CA ALA A 155 6.52 25.63 -4.41
C ALA A 155 5.14 25.32 -5.04
N GLN A 156 5.09 24.68 -6.23
CA GLN A 156 3.85 24.22 -6.84
C GLN A 156 3.20 23.14 -5.99
N MET A 157 3.94 22.14 -5.50
CA MET A 157 3.39 21.12 -4.60
C MET A 157 2.69 21.77 -3.39
N ALA A 158 3.31 22.77 -2.78
CA ALA A 158 2.74 23.49 -1.65
C ALA A 158 1.50 24.30 -2.07
N ALA A 159 1.57 25.02 -3.19
CA ALA A 159 0.46 25.83 -3.72
C ALA A 159 -0.77 24.96 -4.07
N HIS A 160 -0.55 23.79 -4.65
CA HIS A 160 -1.57 22.80 -4.98
C HIS A 160 -1.90 21.86 -3.80
N ARG A 161 -1.44 22.20 -2.59
CA ARG A 161 -1.80 21.54 -1.33
C ARG A 161 -1.47 20.04 -1.28
N ILE A 162 -0.37 19.60 -1.89
CA ILE A 162 0.11 18.23 -1.76
C ILE A 162 0.53 17.99 -0.31
N PRO A 163 -0.16 17.10 0.42
CA PRO A 163 0.14 16.89 1.83
C PRO A 163 1.40 16.06 2.04
N ARG A 164 1.71 15.16 1.09
CA ARG A 164 2.84 14.22 1.18
C ARG A 164 3.25 13.73 -0.19
N ILE A 165 4.55 13.50 -0.34
CA ILE A 165 5.13 12.69 -1.42
C ILE A 165 5.68 11.38 -0.87
N SER A 166 5.67 10.33 -1.68
CA SER A 166 6.40 9.08 -1.40
C SER A 166 7.57 8.96 -2.36
N VAL A 167 8.77 8.83 -1.79
CA VAL A 167 10.04 8.88 -2.51
C VAL A 167 10.77 7.56 -2.34
N SER A 168 11.40 7.08 -3.39
CA SER A 168 12.07 5.78 -3.36
C SER A 168 13.55 5.91 -3.05
N ILE A 169 14.02 5.25 -1.98
CA ILE A 169 15.43 5.03 -1.65
C ILE A 169 15.61 3.54 -1.31
N ASP A 170 16.40 2.81 -2.12
CA ASP A 170 16.57 1.36 -1.96
C ASP A 170 17.92 0.96 -1.37
N PHE A 171 18.90 1.86 -1.36
CA PHE A 171 20.23 1.64 -0.79
C PHE A 171 20.72 2.90 -0.07
N PRO A 172 21.58 2.75 0.94
CA PRO A 172 22.09 3.89 1.72
C PRO A 172 23.19 4.68 1.02
N THR A 173 23.75 4.16 -0.10
CA THR A 173 24.86 4.78 -0.84
C THR A 173 24.49 5.11 -2.27
N ALA A 174 25.12 6.16 -2.83
CA ALA A 174 24.90 6.58 -4.21
C ALA A 174 25.25 5.48 -5.22
N VAL A 175 26.37 4.79 -5.04
CA VAL A 175 26.84 3.78 -5.99
C VAL A 175 25.85 2.63 -6.15
N GLU A 176 25.33 2.12 -5.04
CA GLU A 176 24.38 1.00 -5.02
C GLU A 176 23.00 1.45 -5.51
N HIS A 177 22.53 2.60 -5.02
CA HIS A 177 21.22 3.15 -5.40
C HIS A 177 21.17 3.50 -6.90
N ASP A 178 22.15 4.20 -7.40
CA ASP A 178 22.24 4.59 -8.81
C ASP A 178 22.30 3.36 -9.73
N GLY A 179 23.05 2.34 -9.32
CA GLY A 179 23.10 1.07 -10.04
C GLY A 179 21.75 0.37 -10.12
N PHE A 180 21.01 0.33 -9.01
CA PHE A 180 19.69 -0.29 -8.92
C PHE A 180 18.60 0.51 -9.66
N ARG A 181 18.73 1.85 -9.68
CA ARG A 181 17.82 2.77 -10.37
C ARG A 181 18.18 3.03 -11.82
N GLY A 182 19.35 2.55 -12.26
CA GLY A 182 19.81 2.63 -13.65
C GLY A 182 20.19 4.04 -14.13
N GLN A 183 20.48 4.97 -13.20
CA GLN A 183 20.82 6.35 -13.53
C GLN A 183 21.86 6.91 -12.56
N PRO A 184 23.10 7.18 -13.03
CA PRO A 184 24.13 7.84 -12.22
C PRO A 184 23.68 9.20 -11.69
N GLY A 185 23.95 9.47 -10.41
CA GLY A 185 23.62 10.72 -9.73
C GLY A 185 22.16 10.82 -9.25
N CYS A 186 21.34 9.79 -9.47
CA CYS A 186 19.94 9.86 -9.04
C CYS A 186 19.79 9.81 -7.50
N PHE A 187 20.72 9.19 -6.77
CA PHE A 187 20.71 9.21 -5.30
C PHE A 187 20.83 10.62 -4.75
N ASP A 188 21.88 11.34 -5.18
CA ASP A 188 22.14 12.72 -4.73
C ASP A 188 20.97 13.64 -5.10
N ALA A 189 20.44 13.52 -6.32
CA ALA A 189 19.28 14.29 -6.77
C ALA A 189 18.02 13.96 -5.96
N THR A 190 17.80 12.69 -5.60
CA THR A 190 16.69 12.26 -4.76
C THR A 190 16.79 12.84 -3.34
N VAL A 191 17.97 12.76 -2.71
CA VAL A 191 18.23 13.31 -1.37
C VAL A 191 18.05 14.84 -1.36
N GLU A 192 18.56 15.54 -2.39
CA GLU A 192 18.36 16.97 -2.56
C GLU A 192 16.87 17.31 -2.71
N GLY A 193 16.15 16.58 -3.58
CA GLY A 193 14.71 16.76 -3.79
C GLY A 193 13.88 16.56 -2.51
N ILE A 194 14.24 15.59 -1.67
CA ILE A 194 13.65 15.43 -0.32
C ILE A 194 13.86 16.68 0.52
N GLY A 195 15.09 17.17 0.57
CA GLY A 195 15.43 18.39 1.33
C GLY A 195 14.66 19.61 0.85
N ILE A 196 14.51 19.78 -0.47
CA ILE A 196 13.74 20.86 -1.08
C ILE A 196 12.26 20.74 -0.70
N ALA A 197 11.63 19.58 -0.92
CA ALA A 197 10.21 19.36 -0.61
C ALA A 197 9.89 19.70 0.86
N LYS A 198 10.75 19.25 1.78
CA LYS A 198 10.61 19.55 3.22
C LYS A 198 10.71 21.04 3.54
N ARG A 199 11.64 21.79 2.91
CA ARG A 199 11.73 23.26 3.10
C ARG A 199 10.44 23.96 2.70
N HIS A 200 9.71 23.42 1.71
CA HIS A 200 8.40 23.95 1.28
C HIS A 200 7.22 23.39 2.09
N GLY A 201 7.46 22.61 3.15
CA GLY A 201 6.41 22.11 4.05
C GLY A 201 5.66 20.90 3.51
N VAL A 202 6.15 20.24 2.46
CA VAL A 202 5.59 19.01 1.92
C VAL A 202 6.08 17.83 2.75
N GLY A 203 5.17 17.00 3.24
CA GLY A 203 5.50 15.78 3.97
C GLY A 203 6.21 14.77 3.06
N VAL A 204 7.13 13.99 3.61
CA VAL A 204 7.92 13.01 2.84
C VAL A 204 7.85 11.64 3.48
N GLN A 205 7.56 10.64 2.68
CA GLN A 205 7.67 9.21 3.00
C GLN A 205 8.76 8.59 2.14
N VAL A 206 9.68 7.84 2.74
CA VAL A 206 10.65 7.04 2.00
C VAL A 206 10.12 5.62 1.82
N ASN A 207 10.21 5.11 0.61
CA ASN A 207 9.89 3.74 0.24
C ASN A 207 11.17 2.99 -0.16
N MET A 208 11.35 1.77 0.35
CA MET A 208 12.45 0.88 0.00
C MET A 208 11.90 -0.42 -0.56
N THR A 209 12.32 -0.83 -1.75
CA THR A 209 12.04 -2.18 -2.26
C THR A 209 13.12 -3.13 -1.78
N VAL A 210 12.71 -4.14 -1.01
CA VAL A 210 13.62 -5.12 -0.40
C VAL A 210 13.77 -6.36 -1.27
N THR A 211 15.01 -6.75 -1.50
CA THR A 211 15.46 -7.91 -2.27
C THR A 211 16.63 -8.57 -1.54
N THR A 212 17.13 -9.71 -2.00
CA THR A 212 18.36 -10.32 -1.46
C THR A 212 19.61 -9.43 -1.66
N MET A 213 19.52 -8.40 -2.52
CA MET A 213 20.64 -7.48 -2.78
C MET A 213 20.79 -6.40 -1.70
N ASN A 214 19.74 -6.14 -0.91
CA ASN A 214 19.71 -5.03 0.04
C ASN A 214 18.97 -5.34 1.36
N ALA A 215 18.61 -6.59 1.61
CA ALA A 215 17.95 -6.98 2.85
C ALA A 215 18.80 -6.68 4.09
N ASP A 216 20.12 -6.79 3.98
CA ASP A 216 21.09 -6.42 5.02
C ASP A 216 21.26 -4.90 5.20
N LYS A 217 20.69 -4.09 4.31
CA LYS A 217 20.77 -2.62 4.31
C LYS A 217 19.50 -1.92 4.80
N VAL A 218 18.45 -2.67 5.16
CA VAL A 218 17.17 -2.10 5.58
C VAL A 218 17.32 -1.15 6.75
N GLU A 219 18.15 -1.50 7.75
CA GLU A 219 18.42 -0.64 8.91
C GLU A 219 19.19 0.63 8.51
N GLU A 220 20.21 0.51 7.64
CA GLU A 220 20.99 1.66 7.17
C GLU A 220 20.12 2.66 6.37
N VAL A 221 19.21 2.15 5.51
CA VAL A 221 18.27 3.00 4.75
C VAL A 221 17.23 3.64 5.68
N HIS A 222 16.76 2.91 6.69
CA HIS A 222 15.88 3.48 7.71
C HIS A 222 16.58 4.60 8.50
N ASP A 223 17.83 4.41 8.93
CA ASP A 223 18.60 5.42 9.65
C ASP A 223 18.87 6.65 8.75
N LEU A 224 19.12 6.45 7.46
CA LEU A 224 19.19 7.54 6.49
C LEU A 224 17.87 8.31 6.41
N ALA A 225 16.74 7.62 6.37
CA ALA A 225 15.41 8.26 6.37
C ALA A 225 15.17 9.08 7.65
N GLU A 226 15.61 8.59 8.82
CA GLU A 226 15.58 9.35 10.08
C GLU A 226 16.47 10.59 10.00
N GLN A 227 17.70 10.47 9.47
CA GLN A 227 18.63 11.61 9.30
C GLN A 227 18.08 12.67 8.34
N LEU A 228 17.42 12.25 7.27
CA LEU A 228 16.71 13.16 6.36
C LEU A 228 15.47 13.78 7.01
N GLY A 229 15.07 13.28 8.17
CA GLY A 229 13.95 13.78 8.97
C GLY A 229 12.62 13.62 8.24
N VAL A 230 12.41 12.55 7.48
CA VAL A 230 11.14 12.27 6.80
C VAL A 230 10.05 11.85 7.79
N ASP A 231 8.80 11.77 7.36
CA ASP A 231 7.66 11.47 8.23
C ASP A 231 7.38 9.97 8.34
N ALA A 232 7.76 9.19 7.32
CA ALA A 232 7.44 7.78 7.24
C ALA A 232 8.49 6.99 6.46
N PHE A 233 8.64 5.71 6.83
CA PHE A 233 9.46 4.74 6.13
C PHE A 233 8.64 3.49 5.83
N HIS A 234 8.49 3.14 4.55
CA HIS A 234 7.76 1.97 4.12
C HIS A 234 8.68 0.99 3.41
N ILE A 235 8.66 -0.28 3.82
CA ILE A 235 9.31 -1.36 3.09
C ILE A 235 8.32 -2.00 2.13
N PHE A 236 8.76 -2.21 0.89
CA PHE A 236 8.04 -2.96 -0.13
C PHE A 236 8.78 -4.28 -0.37
N MET A 237 8.13 -5.39 -0.12
CA MET A 237 8.71 -6.68 -0.46
C MET A 237 8.56 -6.90 -1.96
N LEU A 238 9.66 -7.19 -2.67
CA LEU A 238 9.63 -7.39 -4.11
C LEU A 238 8.49 -8.34 -4.52
N VAL A 239 7.69 -7.94 -5.49
CA VAL A 239 6.79 -8.79 -6.25
C VAL A 239 7.23 -8.70 -7.71
N PRO A 240 7.74 -9.77 -8.30
CA PRO A 240 8.30 -9.75 -9.65
C PRO A 240 7.23 -9.44 -10.69
N THR A 241 7.27 -8.22 -11.24
CA THR A 241 6.38 -7.75 -12.31
C THR A 241 7.13 -6.70 -13.15
N GLY A 242 6.81 -6.58 -14.44
CA GLY A 242 7.53 -5.71 -15.35
C GLY A 242 9.01 -6.08 -15.44
N ARG A 243 9.94 -5.11 -15.31
CA ARG A 243 11.39 -5.43 -15.24
C ARG A 243 11.78 -6.21 -13.98
N GLY A 244 10.97 -6.14 -12.92
CA GLY A 244 11.18 -6.95 -11.73
C GLY A 244 11.13 -8.47 -11.97
N GLU A 245 10.59 -8.93 -13.11
CA GLU A 245 10.64 -10.34 -13.52
C GLU A 245 12.08 -10.83 -13.74
N ASP A 246 12.98 -9.95 -14.15
CA ASP A 246 14.41 -10.24 -14.29
C ASP A 246 15.11 -10.41 -12.91
N LEU A 247 14.42 -10.08 -11.82
CA LEU A 247 14.89 -10.18 -10.43
C LEU A 247 14.22 -11.32 -9.66
N LEU A 248 13.62 -12.29 -10.33
CA LEU A 248 12.94 -13.42 -9.69
C LEU A 248 13.87 -14.18 -8.72
N ASP A 249 15.15 -14.31 -9.07
CA ASP A 249 16.19 -14.93 -8.24
C ASP A 249 16.68 -14.03 -7.09
N LYS A 250 16.17 -12.81 -7.01
CA LYS A 250 16.50 -11.82 -5.97
C LYS A 250 15.35 -11.62 -4.96
N GLU A 251 14.26 -12.36 -5.08
CA GLU A 251 13.27 -12.41 -4.01
C GLU A 251 13.88 -13.03 -2.75
N LEU A 252 13.43 -12.54 -1.58
CA LEU A 252 13.89 -13.12 -0.31
C LEU A 252 13.35 -14.54 -0.11
N PRO A 253 14.19 -15.47 0.37
CA PRO A 253 13.69 -16.73 0.91
C PRO A 253 12.63 -16.47 2.00
N PRO A 254 11.66 -17.41 2.20
CA PRO A 254 10.56 -17.20 3.14
C PRO A 254 11.01 -16.86 4.57
N GLU A 255 12.09 -17.45 5.04
CA GLU A 255 12.65 -17.22 6.38
C GLU A 255 13.27 -15.82 6.52
N GLU A 256 13.99 -15.36 5.49
CA GLU A 256 14.57 -14.03 5.47
C GLU A 256 13.47 -12.97 5.33
N TYR A 257 12.45 -13.25 4.52
CA TYR A 257 11.26 -12.42 4.42
C TYR A 257 10.59 -12.21 5.79
N GLU A 258 10.38 -13.30 6.52
CA GLU A 258 9.82 -13.23 7.88
C GLU A 258 10.72 -12.43 8.83
N ALA A 259 12.05 -12.64 8.78
CA ALA A 259 13.02 -11.94 9.59
C ALA A 259 13.00 -10.41 9.38
N VAL A 260 12.88 -9.95 8.13
CA VAL A 260 12.73 -8.51 7.83
C VAL A 260 11.45 -7.95 8.46
N LEU A 261 10.35 -8.69 8.43
CA LEU A 261 9.09 -8.23 9.04
C LEU A 261 9.14 -8.26 10.57
N GLU A 262 9.86 -9.20 11.18
CA GLU A 262 10.09 -9.21 12.62
C GLU A 262 10.98 -8.04 13.06
N TRP A 263 12.04 -7.74 12.29
CA TRP A 263 12.84 -6.53 12.48
C TRP A 263 11.97 -5.27 12.42
N ALA A 264 11.10 -5.17 11.42
CA ALA A 264 10.17 -4.07 11.27
C ALA A 264 9.26 -3.88 12.51
N TYR A 265 8.75 -4.99 13.07
CA TYR A 265 7.94 -4.96 14.28
C TYR A 265 8.73 -4.42 15.48
N GLU A 266 9.97 -4.84 15.65
CA GLU A 266 10.80 -4.34 16.76
C GLU A 266 11.22 -2.88 16.54
N ARG A 267 11.65 -2.53 15.32
CA ARG A 267 12.14 -1.17 15.01
C ARG A 267 11.05 -0.11 15.16
N GLN A 268 9.82 -0.39 14.75
CA GLN A 268 8.72 0.57 14.89
C GLN A 268 8.44 0.98 16.35
N LYS A 269 8.82 0.17 17.35
CA LYS A 269 8.62 0.50 18.77
C LYS A 269 9.46 1.70 19.21
N THR A 270 10.58 1.94 18.56
CA THR A 270 11.57 2.96 18.92
C THR A 270 11.74 4.04 17.85
N SER A 271 11.40 3.75 16.60
CA SER A 271 11.51 4.71 15.50
C SER A 271 10.54 5.89 15.65
N PRO A 272 10.97 7.12 15.38
CA PRO A 272 10.09 8.27 15.27
C PRO A 272 9.26 8.26 13.97
N LEU A 273 9.66 7.46 12.97
CA LEU A 273 9.00 7.37 11.68
C LEU A 273 7.74 6.51 11.75
N HIS A 274 6.73 6.91 10.99
CA HIS A 274 5.61 5.99 10.73
C HIS A 274 6.10 4.85 9.84
N PHE A 275 5.97 3.61 10.33
CA PHE A 275 6.51 2.43 9.68
C PHE A 275 5.39 1.57 9.08
N LYS A 276 5.58 1.09 7.85
CA LYS A 276 4.63 0.16 7.24
C LYS A 276 5.29 -0.76 6.22
N PRO A 277 5.29 -2.09 6.46
CA PRO A 277 5.56 -3.05 5.41
C PRO A 277 4.41 -3.10 4.40
N THR A 278 4.75 -3.00 3.12
CA THR A 278 3.82 -3.05 1.98
C THR A 278 4.12 -4.31 1.16
N ASP A 279 3.10 -4.89 0.53
CA ASP A 279 3.14 -6.19 -0.15
C ASP A 279 3.60 -7.34 0.77
N ALA A 280 3.47 -7.10 2.06
CA ALA A 280 3.88 -7.95 3.17
C ALA A 280 2.73 -8.20 4.16
N PRO A 281 1.61 -8.82 3.75
CA PRO A 281 0.46 -9.06 4.62
C PRO A 281 0.79 -9.87 5.90
N HIS A 282 1.86 -10.66 5.87
CA HIS A 282 2.33 -11.43 7.03
C HIS A 282 2.59 -10.56 8.26
N TYR A 283 2.99 -9.31 8.05
CA TYR A 283 3.24 -8.35 9.11
C TYR A 283 2.07 -8.22 10.09
N TYR A 284 0.84 -8.23 9.57
CA TYR A 284 -0.36 -8.12 10.41
C TYR A 284 -0.63 -9.39 11.24
N ARG A 285 -0.16 -10.55 10.80
CA ARG A 285 -0.09 -11.76 11.62
C ARG A 285 0.98 -11.62 12.68
N ILE A 286 2.18 -11.19 12.31
CA ILE A 286 3.33 -11.02 13.22
C ILE A 286 2.97 -10.08 14.36
N ILE A 287 2.35 -8.91 14.07
CA ILE A 287 1.88 -7.98 15.10
C ILE A 287 1.01 -8.72 16.14
N ARG A 288 0.04 -9.52 15.71
CA ARG A 288 -0.87 -10.23 16.61
C ARG A 288 -0.18 -11.33 17.40
N GLN A 289 0.75 -12.03 16.78
CA GLN A 289 1.53 -13.07 17.46
C GLN A 289 2.46 -12.47 18.52
N LYS A 290 3.20 -11.42 18.17
CA LYS A 290 4.12 -10.74 19.10
C LYS A 290 3.33 -10.06 20.23
N ALA A 291 2.23 -9.35 19.94
CA ALA A 291 1.37 -8.76 20.96
C ALA A 291 0.85 -9.82 21.93
N LYS A 292 0.37 -10.96 21.42
CA LYS A 292 -0.08 -12.08 22.28
C LYS A 292 1.04 -12.62 23.16
N ALA A 293 2.24 -12.80 22.60
CA ALA A 293 3.41 -13.25 23.36
C ALA A 293 3.83 -12.25 24.45
N GLU A 294 3.65 -10.94 24.19
CA GLU A 294 3.90 -9.86 25.15
C GLU A 294 2.73 -9.65 26.15
N GLY A 295 1.66 -10.44 26.09
CA GLY A 295 0.49 -10.29 26.94
C GLY A 295 -0.36 -9.05 26.63
N LYS A 296 -0.20 -8.46 25.43
CA LYS A 296 -0.91 -7.25 24.96
C LYS A 296 -2.05 -7.60 24.03
N LYS A 297 -3.03 -6.68 23.94
CA LYS A 297 -4.07 -6.71 22.92
C LYS A 297 -3.68 -5.73 21.79
N VAL A 298 -4.00 -6.08 20.55
CA VAL A 298 -3.83 -5.16 19.42
C VAL A 298 -5.00 -4.18 19.42
N THR A 299 -4.77 -3.00 19.97
CA THR A 299 -5.76 -1.92 20.08
C THR A 299 -5.31 -0.69 19.30
N ARG A 300 -6.26 0.18 18.92
CA ARG A 300 -5.96 1.44 18.25
C ARG A 300 -5.03 2.35 19.08
N GLU A 301 -5.15 2.29 20.39
CA GLU A 301 -4.34 3.08 21.30
C GLU A 301 -2.85 2.68 21.24
N GLU A 302 -2.55 1.38 21.18
CA GLU A 302 -1.18 0.87 21.19
C GLU A 302 -0.57 0.75 19.79
N TYR A 303 -1.36 0.36 18.78
CA TYR A 303 -0.89 0.04 17.42
C TYR A 303 -1.40 1.02 16.34
N GLY A 304 -2.17 2.04 16.73
CA GLY A 304 -2.67 3.05 15.80
C GLY A 304 -3.49 2.46 14.64
N LEU A 305 -3.15 2.86 13.41
CA LEU A 305 -3.84 2.39 12.21
C LEU A 305 -3.61 0.90 11.93
N ASP A 306 -2.52 0.31 12.40
CA ASP A 306 -2.21 -1.11 12.19
C ASP A 306 -3.19 -2.04 12.92
N ALA A 307 -3.81 -1.57 14.02
CA ALA A 307 -4.90 -2.29 14.66
C ALA A 307 -6.17 -2.30 13.83
N MET A 308 -6.40 -1.24 13.04
CA MET A 308 -7.64 -0.96 12.32
C MET A 308 -7.59 -1.37 10.83
N THR A 309 -6.49 -1.93 10.37
CA THR A 309 -6.30 -2.34 8.99
C THR A 309 -5.92 -3.81 8.89
N ARG A 310 -5.86 -4.30 7.66
CA ARG A 310 -5.43 -5.67 7.37
C ARG A 310 -4.26 -5.66 6.38
N GLY A 311 -3.67 -6.82 6.13
CA GLY A 311 -2.54 -6.99 5.25
C GLY A 311 -2.85 -6.67 3.80
N CYS A 312 -3.46 -7.60 3.06
CA CYS A 312 -3.82 -7.35 1.67
C CYS A 312 -5.11 -6.52 1.59
N LEU A 313 -5.03 -5.35 0.94
CA LEU A 313 -6.17 -4.44 0.72
C LEU A 313 -6.71 -4.50 -0.71
N GLY A 314 -6.01 -5.17 -1.62
CA GLY A 314 -6.37 -5.26 -3.04
C GLY A 314 -7.79 -5.81 -3.23
N GLY A 315 -8.65 -5.04 -3.92
CA GLY A 315 -10.04 -5.39 -4.14
C GLY A 315 -10.97 -5.20 -2.93
N ILE A 316 -10.44 -4.86 -1.75
CA ILE A 316 -11.20 -4.71 -0.51
C ILE A 316 -11.42 -3.22 -0.20
N THR A 317 -10.33 -2.44 -0.14
CA THR A 317 -10.35 -0.98 0.04
C THR A 317 -9.27 -0.28 -0.78
N PHE A 318 -8.61 -1.01 -1.65
CA PHE A 318 -7.54 -0.53 -2.53
C PHE A 318 -7.78 -1.03 -3.95
N ALA A 319 -7.61 -0.14 -4.93
CA ALA A 319 -7.54 -0.49 -6.36
C ALA A 319 -6.37 0.25 -7.03
N PHE A 320 -5.98 -0.27 -8.19
CA PHE A 320 -4.98 0.34 -9.06
C PHE A 320 -5.61 0.62 -10.43
N ILE A 321 -5.23 1.77 -11.03
CA ILE A 321 -5.60 2.14 -12.39
C ILE A 321 -4.32 2.38 -13.19
N SER A 322 -4.19 1.72 -14.35
CA SER A 322 -3.04 1.88 -15.24
C SER A 322 -3.11 3.18 -16.05
N HIS A 323 -2.00 3.57 -16.67
CA HIS A 323 -1.93 4.75 -17.55
C HIS A 323 -2.88 4.67 -18.74
N VAL A 324 -3.28 3.47 -19.16
CA VAL A 324 -4.26 3.25 -20.23
C VAL A 324 -5.68 3.03 -19.73
N GLY A 325 -5.91 3.06 -18.41
CA GLY A 325 -7.22 2.97 -17.80
C GLY A 325 -7.63 1.57 -17.31
N ASP A 326 -6.74 0.58 -17.34
CA ASP A 326 -7.05 -0.75 -16.83
C ASP A 326 -7.16 -0.73 -15.31
N VAL A 327 -8.20 -1.35 -14.78
CA VAL A 327 -8.43 -1.49 -13.34
C VAL A 327 -7.94 -2.84 -12.85
N GLN A 328 -7.16 -2.83 -11.77
CA GLN A 328 -6.56 -4.01 -11.14
C GLN A 328 -6.71 -3.94 -9.61
N PRO A 329 -6.63 -5.08 -8.89
CA PRO A 329 -6.65 -5.09 -7.41
C PRO A 329 -5.47 -4.34 -6.78
N CYS A 330 -4.28 -4.45 -7.36
CA CYS A 330 -3.09 -3.63 -7.03
C CYS A 330 -2.16 -3.57 -8.23
N GLY A 331 -1.12 -2.72 -8.17
CA GLY A 331 -0.20 -2.54 -9.29
C GLY A 331 0.67 -3.76 -9.63
N TYR A 332 0.74 -4.73 -8.74
CA TYR A 332 1.48 -5.99 -8.92
C TYR A 332 0.58 -7.18 -9.32
N PHE A 333 -0.73 -6.96 -9.42
CA PHE A 333 -1.68 -8.00 -9.76
C PHE A 333 -1.94 -7.94 -11.27
N ASP A 334 -1.22 -8.75 -12.03
CA ASP A 334 -1.26 -8.73 -13.50
C ASP A 334 -2.54 -9.39 -14.04
N MET A 335 -3.66 -8.71 -13.83
CA MET A 335 -4.98 -9.10 -14.36
C MET A 335 -5.86 -7.87 -14.50
N GLN A 336 -6.24 -7.55 -15.73
CA GLN A 336 -7.20 -6.51 -16.04
C GLN A 336 -8.61 -6.96 -15.67
N LEU A 337 -9.31 -6.17 -14.84
CA LEU A 337 -10.68 -6.45 -14.39
C LEU A 337 -11.75 -5.63 -15.12
N GLY A 338 -11.32 -4.64 -15.86
CA GLY A 338 -12.11 -3.71 -16.67
C GLY A 338 -11.25 -2.52 -17.06
N ASN A 339 -11.81 -1.60 -17.85
CA ASN A 339 -11.10 -0.38 -18.28
C ASN A 339 -12.01 0.83 -18.13
N VAL A 340 -11.53 1.91 -17.52
CA VAL A 340 -12.30 3.13 -17.24
C VAL A 340 -12.70 3.92 -18.49
N LYS A 341 -12.15 3.60 -19.66
CA LYS A 341 -12.60 4.14 -20.94
C LYS A 341 -13.87 3.46 -21.47
N GLU A 342 -14.15 2.26 -21.01
CA GLU A 342 -15.22 1.39 -21.52
C GLU A 342 -16.42 1.33 -20.57
N GLN A 343 -16.14 1.40 -19.25
CA GLN A 343 -17.17 1.32 -18.22
C GLN A 343 -16.76 2.09 -16.97
N PRO A 344 -17.71 2.58 -16.15
CA PRO A 344 -17.42 3.29 -14.91
C PRO A 344 -16.59 2.45 -13.93
N PHE A 345 -15.65 3.08 -13.23
CA PHE A 345 -14.89 2.41 -12.16
C PHE A 345 -15.82 1.83 -11.08
N SER A 346 -16.88 2.55 -10.74
CA SER A 346 -17.88 2.13 -9.73
C SER A 346 -18.56 0.81 -10.09
N GLU A 347 -18.82 0.56 -11.38
CA GLU A 347 -19.34 -0.73 -11.88
C GLU A 347 -18.27 -1.82 -11.79
N ILE A 348 -17.04 -1.55 -12.25
CA ILE A 348 -15.92 -2.50 -12.15
C ILE A 348 -15.70 -2.91 -10.70
N TRP A 349 -15.68 -1.92 -9.78
CA TRP A 349 -15.49 -2.16 -8.34
C TRP A 349 -16.58 -3.03 -7.73
N THR A 350 -17.83 -2.83 -8.17
CA THR A 350 -19.00 -3.54 -7.64
C THR A 350 -19.17 -4.94 -8.25
N GLU A 351 -19.01 -5.06 -9.57
CA GLU A 351 -19.47 -6.23 -10.33
C GLU A 351 -18.36 -7.21 -10.68
N SER A 352 -17.08 -6.78 -10.65
CA SER A 352 -15.98 -7.66 -10.98
C SER A 352 -15.96 -8.91 -10.09
N ARG A 353 -16.02 -10.07 -10.73
CA ARG A 353 -15.92 -11.37 -10.07
C ARG A 353 -14.66 -11.46 -9.20
N VAL A 354 -13.52 -11.02 -9.71
CA VAL A 354 -12.23 -11.12 -8.99
C VAL A 354 -12.24 -10.25 -7.74
N PHE A 355 -12.78 -9.02 -7.83
CA PHE A 355 -12.92 -8.17 -6.65
C PHE A 355 -13.82 -8.83 -5.60
N ASN A 356 -14.94 -9.44 -6.00
CA ASN A 356 -15.86 -10.10 -5.10
C ASN A 356 -15.25 -11.35 -4.46
N GLU A 357 -14.48 -12.13 -5.21
CA GLU A 357 -13.76 -13.30 -4.70
C GLU A 357 -12.63 -12.89 -3.72
N LEU A 358 -11.93 -11.76 -3.94
CA LEU A 358 -10.91 -11.24 -3.02
C LEU A 358 -11.50 -10.74 -1.68
N ARG A 359 -12.78 -10.37 -1.66
CA ARG A 359 -13.53 -9.96 -0.46
C ARG A 359 -14.00 -11.15 0.37
N ASP A 360 -14.13 -12.34 -0.22
CA ASP A 360 -14.57 -13.56 0.45
C ASP A 360 -13.38 -14.43 0.88
N TYR A 361 -12.98 -14.30 2.14
CA TYR A 361 -11.86 -15.07 2.70
C TYR A 361 -12.12 -16.56 2.83
N SER A 362 -13.39 -17.01 2.67
CA SER A 362 -13.72 -18.43 2.69
C SER A 362 -13.24 -19.15 1.42
N LEU A 363 -12.98 -18.39 0.34
CA LEU A 363 -12.47 -18.92 -0.92
C LEU A 363 -10.94 -19.13 -0.92
N LEU A 364 -10.23 -18.63 0.08
CA LEU A 364 -8.78 -18.83 0.19
C LEU A 364 -8.45 -20.33 0.35
N LYS A 365 -7.39 -20.75 -0.31
CA LYS A 365 -6.94 -22.16 -0.37
C LYS A 365 -5.68 -22.40 0.47
N GLY A 366 -5.32 -23.68 0.63
CA GLY A 366 -4.11 -24.10 1.31
C GLY A 366 -3.95 -23.52 2.72
N LYS A 367 -2.72 -23.18 3.12
CA LYS A 367 -2.41 -22.57 4.43
C LYS A 367 -3.23 -21.31 4.69
N CYS A 368 -3.42 -20.46 3.67
CA CYS A 368 -4.21 -19.22 3.83
C CYS A 368 -5.68 -19.51 4.15
N GLY A 369 -6.28 -20.52 3.54
CA GLY A 369 -7.67 -20.93 3.79
C GLY A 369 -7.88 -21.49 5.19
N ALA A 370 -6.91 -22.27 5.68
CA ALA A 370 -6.93 -22.89 7.01
C ALA A 370 -6.49 -21.94 8.14
N CYS A 371 -5.92 -20.76 7.79
CA CYS A 371 -5.24 -19.89 8.74
C CYS A 371 -6.21 -19.10 9.62
N GLU A 372 -5.99 -19.13 10.93
CA GLU A 372 -6.72 -18.33 11.91
C GLU A 372 -6.51 -16.82 11.75
N TYR A 373 -5.44 -16.41 11.07
CA TYR A 373 -5.15 -15.00 10.76
C TYR A 373 -5.65 -14.54 9.40
N LYS A 374 -6.41 -15.36 8.63
CA LYS A 374 -6.83 -15.03 7.27
C LYS A 374 -7.57 -13.70 7.13
N ALA A 375 -8.39 -13.34 8.12
CA ALA A 375 -9.14 -12.08 8.12
C ALA A 375 -8.23 -10.84 8.27
N VAL A 376 -7.10 -10.96 8.97
CA VAL A 376 -6.19 -9.84 9.24
C VAL A 376 -4.95 -9.82 8.36
N CYS A 377 -4.55 -10.97 7.79
CA CYS A 377 -3.41 -11.11 6.89
C CYS A 377 -3.88 -11.21 5.43
N GLY A 378 -4.51 -12.32 5.09
CA GLY A 378 -4.99 -12.65 3.75
C GLY A 378 -3.91 -13.10 2.76
N GLY A 379 -2.62 -13.01 3.11
CA GLY A 379 -1.48 -13.27 2.20
C GLY A 379 -1.41 -12.27 1.02
N CYS A 380 -0.28 -12.14 0.36
CA CYS A 380 -0.15 -11.32 -0.85
C CYS A 380 -0.83 -12.02 -2.04
N ARG A 381 -1.95 -11.48 -2.50
CA ARG A 381 -2.72 -12.10 -3.59
C ARG A 381 -2.05 -11.94 -4.95
N ALA A 382 -1.25 -10.88 -5.12
CA ALA A 382 -0.43 -10.69 -6.31
C ALA A 382 0.68 -11.73 -6.40
N ARG A 383 1.39 -12.00 -5.29
CA ARG A 383 2.44 -13.04 -5.26
C ARG A 383 1.85 -14.44 -5.40
N ALA A 384 0.69 -14.72 -4.78
CA ALA A 384 -0.02 -15.98 -5.00
C ALA A 384 -0.34 -16.16 -6.49
N LEU A 385 -0.87 -15.15 -7.17
CA LEU A 385 -1.14 -15.19 -8.62
C LEU A 385 0.14 -15.41 -9.43
N SER A 386 1.19 -14.60 -9.19
CA SER A 386 2.45 -14.65 -9.94
C SER A 386 3.13 -16.02 -9.86
N VAL A 387 3.17 -16.63 -8.66
CA VAL A 387 3.89 -17.89 -8.44
C VAL A 387 3.06 -19.12 -8.80
N THR A 388 1.75 -19.08 -8.54
CA THR A 388 0.89 -20.30 -8.67
C THR A 388 -0.09 -20.24 -9.83
N GLY A 389 -0.30 -19.05 -10.43
CA GLY A 389 -1.38 -18.82 -11.41
C GLY A 389 -2.77 -18.70 -10.78
N ASP A 390 -2.91 -18.79 -9.46
CA ASP A 390 -4.18 -18.73 -8.73
C ASP A 390 -4.09 -17.72 -7.56
N TYR A 391 -4.80 -16.59 -7.69
CA TYR A 391 -4.80 -15.54 -6.65
C TYR A 391 -5.49 -15.97 -5.35
N LEU A 392 -6.22 -17.07 -5.33
CA LEU A 392 -6.83 -17.63 -4.12
C LEU A 392 -5.93 -18.69 -3.45
N ALA A 393 -4.84 -19.10 -4.11
CA ALA A 393 -3.88 -20.05 -3.55
C ALA A 393 -3.23 -19.53 -2.26
N GLU A 394 -2.56 -20.39 -1.55
CA GLU A 394 -1.78 -19.97 -0.38
C GLU A 394 -0.64 -19.01 -0.79
N GLU A 395 -0.27 -18.14 0.11
CA GLU A 395 0.89 -17.27 -0.03
C GLU A 395 2.18 -18.12 0.00
N PRO A 396 2.98 -18.14 -1.08
CA PRO A 396 4.11 -19.06 -1.21
C PRO A 396 5.25 -18.80 -0.22
N TYR A 397 5.43 -17.54 0.23
CA TYR A 397 6.54 -17.15 1.13
C TYR A 397 6.14 -17.09 2.61
N CYS A 398 4.96 -17.59 2.95
CA CYS A 398 4.54 -17.68 4.34
C CYS A 398 5.15 -18.89 5.04
N VAL A 399 6.02 -18.68 6.03
CA VAL A 399 6.59 -19.75 6.86
C VAL A 399 5.62 -20.26 7.93
N TYR A 400 4.54 -19.51 8.20
CA TYR A 400 3.60 -19.87 9.24
C TYR A 400 2.77 -21.08 8.87
N VAL A 401 2.72 -22.05 9.79
CA VAL A 401 1.84 -23.21 9.71
C VAL A 401 0.63 -22.96 10.60
N PRO A 402 -0.60 -22.89 10.04
CA PRO A 402 -1.83 -22.73 10.79
C PRO A 402 -2.00 -23.78 11.90
N ALA A 403 -2.62 -23.42 13.02
CA ALA A 403 -2.81 -24.34 14.15
C ALA A 403 -3.54 -25.63 13.74
N SER A 404 -4.53 -25.53 12.84
CA SER A 404 -5.28 -26.69 12.31
C SER A 404 -4.47 -27.62 11.41
N MET A 405 -3.29 -27.19 10.95
CA MET A 405 -2.39 -27.98 10.08
C MET A 405 -1.12 -28.47 10.82
N ARG A 406 -0.94 -28.06 12.07
CA ARG A 406 0.11 -28.64 12.92
C ARG A 406 -0.36 -30.02 13.32
N GLY A 407 0.38 -31.08 12.95
CA GLY A 407 0.14 -32.41 13.47
C GLY A 407 0.14 -32.37 15.02
N GLU A 408 -0.70 -33.18 15.64
CA GLU A 408 -0.57 -33.45 17.07
C GLU A 408 0.88 -33.88 17.29
N CYS A 409 1.70 -33.02 17.91
CA CYS A 409 2.98 -33.46 18.42
C CYS A 409 2.67 -34.58 19.44
N GLU A 410 3.04 -35.81 19.11
CA GLU A 410 3.07 -36.91 20.08
C GLU A 410 3.74 -36.40 21.35
N GLU A 411 3.00 -36.46 22.47
CA GLU A 411 3.48 -36.20 23.82
C GLU A 411 4.62 -37.16 24.23
#